data_eda6024fa391790d62bd36e2de69455a
#
_entry.id   eda6024fa391790d62bd36e2de69455a
#
_cell.length_a   1.000
_cell.length_b   1.000
_cell.length_c   1.000
_cell.angle_alpha   90.00
_cell.angle_beta   90.00
_cell.angle_gamma   90.00
#
_symmetry.space_group_name_H-M   'P 1'
#
loop_
_entity.id
_entity.type
_entity.pdbx_description
1 polymer ?
#
loop_
_entity_poly.entity_id
_entity_poly.type
_entity_poly.pdbx_seq_one_letter_code
_entity_poly.pdbx_strand_id
1 'polypeptide(L)'
;VLTALGIAFGIAVVLAITAVTGYFVAQEFAYMAVDRSRLKARAESGDTAAARALSVTRRTSFMLSGAQLGITVTGLLVGYVAEPLIGSGLGEAFGGIGIPTAVGVAFGTVLAVLFSTVVQMVFGELVPKNLAIARPEPVARWLALSTTVYLKLFGWLIRLFDASSNLLLRALRIEPVHDVEHSATPRDLEHIVAESRDAGELPKELSTLLDRILDFPTRTAEHAMIPRSHVDVVDLDEPVRDILVKMSTGHTRYPVVGTSSDDLRGVVHLHDLLDVRAEAGTAASVCRPPVIVPTTLSLPDVLKELTAANDEMALVIDEYGGFAGVVTIEDIAEELVGEIADEHDPEVSAEVIVRDGDGWLIRGDAHLDEVSRTLEHELPEGDYETLAGLVITEFGGLPEIGDTVEIRLDPDPADLVHEERPPRRTLVAQVRDIEKHVPASLHVTVRNEEATRDE
;
A
#
# COMPACT_ATOMS: atom_id res chain seq x y z
N VAL A 1 22.32 -29.00 57.23
CA VAL A 1 21.40 -27.81 57.28
C VAL A 1 22.01 -26.63 56.57
N LEU A 2 23.27 -26.29 56.76
CA LEU A 2 23.95 -25.17 56.08
C LEU A 2 23.99 -25.35 54.54
N THR A 3 24.32 -26.56 54.07
CA THR A 3 24.35 -26.88 52.61
C THR A 3 22.98 -26.76 51.97
N ALA A 4 21.91 -27.26 52.65
CA ALA A 4 20.55 -27.14 52.14
C ALA A 4 20.07 -25.66 52.09
N LEU A 5 20.45 -24.84 53.07
CA LEU A 5 20.17 -23.42 53.09
C LEU A 5 20.92 -22.66 51.95
N GLY A 6 22.17 -23.07 51.67
CA GLY A 6 22.95 -22.53 50.54
C GLY A 6 22.32 -22.83 49.19
N ILE A 7 21.89 -24.10 48.99
CA ILE A 7 21.21 -24.48 47.74
C ILE A 7 19.88 -23.70 47.60
N ALA A 8 19.07 -23.60 48.65
CA ALA A 8 17.81 -22.86 48.64
C ALA A 8 18.04 -21.37 48.30
N PHE A 9 19.08 -20.77 48.88
CA PHE A 9 19.49 -19.41 48.59
C PHE A 9 19.93 -19.26 47.10
N GLY A 10 20.75 -20.22 46.61
CA GLY A 10 21.15 -20.22 45.21
C GLY A 10 19.98 -20.30 44.23
N ILE A 11 19.00 -21.18 44.51
CA ILE A 11 17.76 -21.27 43.71
C ILE A 11 16.99 -19.93 43.75
N ALA A 12 16.84 -19.32 44.93
CA ALA A 12 16.14 -18.04 45.08
C ALA A 12 16.83 -16.92 44.27
N VAL A 13 18.16 -16.88 44.27
CA VAL A 13 18.93 -15.90 43.45
C VAL A 13 18.77 -16.16 41.96
N VAL A 14 18.84 -17.42 41.52
CA VAL A 14 18.60 -17.79 40.12
C VAL A 14 17.20 -17.37 39.69
N LEU A 15 16.16 -17.65 40.50
CA LEU A 15 14.78 -17.23 40.19
C LEU A 15 14.63 -15.71 40.15
N ALA A 16 15.30 -14.98 41.07
CA ALA A 16 15.27 -13.50 41.04
C ALA A 16 15.91 -12.93 39.80
N ILE A 17 17.08 -13.44 39.37
CA ILE A 17 17.75 -12.99 38.14
C ILE A 17 16.91 -13.38 36.93
N THR A 18 16.35 -14.59 36.89
CA THR A 18 15.44 -15.04 35.82
C THR A 18 14.20 -14.14 35.70
N ALA A 19 13.62 -13.69 36.83
CA ALA A 19 12.51 -12.74 36.79
C ALA A 19 12.91 -11.38 36.19
N VAL A 20 14.14 -10.91 36.44
CA VAL A 20 14.68 -9.70 35.80
C VAL A 20 14.92 -9.91 34.29
N THR A 21 15.40 -11.08 33.88
CA THR A 21 15.47 -11.43 32.44
C THR A 21 14.09 -11.38 31.81
N GLY A 22 13.11 -12.02 32.46
CA GLY A 22 11.71 -12.01 31.98
C GLY A 22 11.11 -10.59 31.84
N TYR A 23 11.50 -9.68 32.75
CA TYR A 23 11.14 -8.28 32.63
C TYR A 23 11.68 -7.65 31.32
N PHE A 24 12.96 -7.87 31.00
CA PHE A 24 13.54 -7.32 29.77
C PHE A 24 12.98 -7.98 28.51
N VAL A 25 12.73 -9.29 28.53
CA VAL A 25 12.07 -10.00 27.43
C VAL A 25 10.64 -9.51 27.24
N ALA A 26 9.86 -9.34 28.30
CA ALA A 26 8.53 -8.75 28.21
C ALA A 26 8.56 -7.33 27.68
N GLN A 27 9.55 -6.52 28.07
CA GLN A 27 9.77 -5.17 27.56
C GLN A 27 10.04 -5.19 26.05
N GLU A 28 10.97 -6.01 25.59
CA GLU A 28 11.32 -6.13 24.17
C GLU A 28 10.09 -6.44 23.31
N PHE A 29 9.42 -7.55 23.62
CA PHE A 29 8.30 -8.03 22.81
C PHE A 29 7.04 -7.16 22.94
N ALA A 30 6.75 -6.57 24.10
CA ALA A 30 5.60 -5.70 24.25
C ALA A 30 5.73 -4.43 23.40
N TYR A 31 6.91 -3.79 23.38
CA TYR A 31 7.12 -2.58 22.59
C TYR A 31 7.28 -2.84 21.09
N MET A 32 7.64 -4.07 20.68
CA MET A 32 7.62 -4.48 19.28
C MET A 32 6.19 -4.74 18.77
N ALA A 33 5.36 -5.38 19.60
CA ALA A 33 4.03 -5.84 19.19
C ALA A 33 2.90 -4.82 19.45
N VAL A 34 3.17 -3.73 20.21
CA VAL A 34 2.12 -2.77 20.57
C VAL A 34 1.72 -1.88 19.41
N ASP A 35 0.42 -1.74 19.22
CA ASP A 35 -0.18 -0.80 18.27
C ASP A 35 0.00 0.65 18.75
N ARG A 36 0.80 1.41 17.98
CA ARG A 36 1.10 2.82 18.28
C ARG A 36 -0.12 3.72 18.15
N SER A 37 -1.05 3.41 17.25
CA SER A 37 -2.27 4.18 17.04
C SER A 37 -3.18 4.10 18.25
N ARG A 38 -3.34 2.91 18.82
CA ARG A 38 -4.09 2.69 20.06
C ARG A 38 -3.44 3.39 21.25
N LEU A 39 -2.10 3.32 21.38
CA LEU A 39 -1.39 4.05 22.44
C LEU A 39 -1.57 5.56 22.29
N LYS A 40 -1.55 6.09 21.07
CA LYS A 40 -1.76 7.51 20.77
C LYS A 40 -3.16 7.95 21.18
N ALA A 41 -4.19 7.23 20.74
CA ALA A 41 -5.58 7.54 21.13
C ALA A 41 -5.80 7.56 22.65
N ARG A 42 -5.21 6.61 23.38
CA ARG A 42 -5.26 6.59 24.85
C ARG A 42 -4.46 7.71 25.49
N ALA A 43 -3.31 8.07 24.96
CA ALA A 43 -2.53 9.21 25.44
C ALA A 43 -3.30 10.52 25.29
N GLU A 44 -3.99 10.71 24.18
CA GLU A 44 -4.87 11.86 23.91
C GLU A 44 -6.08 11.90 24.84
N SER A 45 -6.58 10.76 25.30
CA SER A 45 -7.63 10.66 26.32
C SER A 45 -7.15 10.88 27.76
N GLY A 46 -5.85 11.23 27.96
CA GLY A 46 -5.29 11.58 29.26
C GLY A 46 -4.57 10.44 30.00
N ASP A 47 -4.38 9.26 29.38
CA ASP A 47 -3.64 8.16 30.00
C ASP A 47 -2.13 8.42 30.00
N THR A 48 -1.60 8.78 31.18
CA THR A 48 -0.18 9.08 31.34
C THR A 48 0.75 7.86 31.16
N ALA A 49 0.25 6.64 31.39
CA ALA A 49 1.03 5.42 31.15
C ALA A 49 1.13 5.13 29.65
N ALA A 50 0.05 5.34 28.88
CA ALA A 50 0.05 5.24 27.43
C ALA A 50 0.95 6.31 26.81
N ALA A 51 0.91 7.56 27.29
CA ALA A 51 1.80 8.63 26.81
C ALA A 51 3.29 8.31 27.01
N ARG A 52 3.65 7.71 28.18
CA ARG A 52 5.03 7.24 28.44
C ARG A 52 5.40 6.07 27.53
N ALA A 53 4.52 5.06 27.39
CA ALA A 53 4.75 3.94 26.49
C ALA A 53 4.95 4.42 25.04
N LEU A 54 4.13 5.35 24.55
CA LEU A 54 4.26 5.96 23.25
C LEU A 54 5.60 6.69 23.08
N SER A 55 6.11 7.37 24.13
CA SER A 55 7.42 8.02 24.06
C SER A 55 8.59 7.04 23.92
N VAL A 56 8.44 5.81 24.45
CA VAL A 56 9.42 4.73 24.32
C VAL A 56 9.39 4.17 22.89
N THR A 57 8.20 3.97 22.31
CA THR A 57 8.07 3.46 20.93
C THR A 57 8.62 4.40 19.86
N ARG A 58 8.81 5.69 20.14
CA ARG A 58 9.49 6.63 19.23
C ARG A 58 11.00 6.40 19.11
N ARG A 59 11.59 5.55 19.95
CA ARG A 59 13.02 5.20 19.96
C ARG A 59 13.18 3.69 20.05
N THR A 60 12.53 2.98 19.14
CA THR A 60 12.43 1.51 19.20
C THR A 60 13.81 0.84 19.17
N SER A 61 14.69 1.23 18.24
CA SER A 61 16.05 0.68 18.15
C SER A 61 16.83 0.86 19.46
N PHE A 62 16.77 2.05 20.03
CA PHE A 62 17.44 2.33 21.31
C PHE A 62 16.86 1.53 22.48
N MET A 63 15.55 1.35 22.51
CA MET A 63 14.86 0.53 23.50
C MET A 63 15.22 -0.95 23.36
N LEU A 64 15.24 -1.47 22.11
CA LEU A 64 15.64 -2.86 21.83
C LEU A 64 17.08 -3.14 22.25
N SER A 65 18.04 -2.25 21.88
CA SER A 65 19.42 -2.36 22.33
C SER A 65 19.53 -2.37 23.86
N GLY A 66 18.70 -1.58 24.54
CA GLY A 66 18.61 -1.57 25.99
C GLY A 66 18.06 -2.87 26.57
N ALA A 67 16.98 -3.40 26.02
CA ALA A 67 16.38 -4.67 26.45
C ALA A 67 17.37 -5.83 26.26
N GLN A 68 18.03 -5.91 25.09
CA GLN A 68 19.04 -6.93 24.80
C GLN A 68 20.24 -6.84 25.72
N LEU A 69 20.70 -5.64 26.09
CA LEU A 69 21.74 -5.46 27.10
C LEU A 69 21.31 -6.08 28.43
N GLY A 70 20.08 -5.81 28.87
CA GLY A 70 19.51 -6.36 30.09
C GLY A 70 19.43 -7.88 30.06
N ILE A 71 18.90 -8.46 28.98
CA ILE A 71 18.78 -9.91 28.76
C ILE A 71 20.16 -10.58 28.81
N THR A 72 21.12 -10.01 28.09
CA THR A 72 22.49 -10.57 28.01
C THR A 72 23.17 -10.55 29.37
N VAL A 73 23.13 -9.43 30.11
CA VAL A 73 23.76 -9.31 31.41
C VAL A 73 23.10 -10.26 32.44
N THR A 74 21.79 -10.33 32.46
CA THR A 74 21.08 -11.21 33.40
C THR A 74 21.26 -12.69 33.05
N GLY A 75 21.29 -13.04 31.76
CA GLY A 75 21.56 -14.42 31.32
C GLY A 75 22.97 -14.90 31.73
N LEU A 76 23.97 -14.03 31.55
CA LEU A 76 25.36 -14.33 32.02
C LEU A 76 25.41 -14.46 33.54
N LEU A 77 24.67 -13.62 34.27
CA LEU A 77 24.64 -13.68 35.73
C LEU A 77 24.03 -15.00 36.26
N VAL A 78 22.96 -15.51 35.61
CA VAL A 78 22.37 -16.81 35.98
C VAL A 78 23.42 -17.92 35.85
N GLY A 79 24.13 -17.98 34.71
CA GLY A 79 25.17 -18.98 34.49
C GLY A 79 26.30 -18.89 35.51
N TYR A 80 26.78 -17.66 35.79
CA TYR A 80 27.87 -17.42 36.76
C TYR A 80 27.48 -17.72 38.21
N VAL A 81 26.23 -17.54 38.61
CA VAL A 81 25.74 -17.72 39.97
C VAL A 81 25.31 -19.15 40.24
N ALA A 82 24.76 -19.86 39.26
CA ALA A 82 24.20 -21.20 39.43
C ALA A 82 25.25 -22.23 39.85
N GLU A 83 26.46 -22.18 39.28
CA GLU A 83 27.53 -23.13 39.59
C GLU A 83 28.00 -23.03 41.04
N PRO A 84 28.47 -21.90 41.59
CA PRO A 84 29.01 -21.84 42.95
C PRO A 84 27.95 -21.97 44.01
N LEU A 85 26.72 -21.58 43.78
CA LEU A 85 25.68 -21.64 44.81
C LEU A 85 24.87 -22.95 44.81
N ILE A 86 24.62 -23.54 43.66
CA ILE A 86 23.81 -24.75 43.53
C ILE A 86 24.71 -25.96 43.27
N GLY A 87 25.67 -25.85 42.32
CA GLY A 87 26.54 -26.95 41.91
C GLY A 87 27.46 -27.44 43.02
N SER A 88 28.13 -26.52 43.71
CA SER A 88 28.99 -26.88 44.85
C SER A 88 28.21 -27.48 46.02
N GLY A 89 27.02 -26.92 46.33
CA GLY A 89 26.15 -27.44 47.37
C GLY A 89 25.64 -28.84 47.07
N LEU A 90 25.27 -29.14 45.81
CA LEU A 90 24.93 -30.49 45.37
C LEU A 90 26.11 -31.43 45.44
N GLY A 91 27.34 -30.96 45.09
CA GLY A 91 28.56 -31.73 45.19
C GLY A 91 28.88 -32.17 46.62
N GLU A 92 28.72 -31.28 47.61
CA GLU A 92 28.85 -31.62 49.01
C GLU A 92 27.80 -32.64 49.48
N ALA A 93 26.55 -32.49 49.01
CA ALA A 93 25.49 -33.43 49.34
C ALA A 93 25.77 -34.84 48.78
N PHE A 94 26.30 -34.95 47.57
CA PHE A 94 26.73 -36.23 46.99
C PHE A 94 27.95 -36.82 47.67
N GLY A 95 28.89 -35.98 48.15
CA GLY A 95 30.02 -36.44 49.00
C GLY A 95 29.58 -37.16 50.28
N GLY A 96 28.46 -36.73 50.87
CA GLY A 96 27.86 -37.33 52.03
C GLY A 96 27.31 -38.77 51.87
N ILE A 97 27.12 -39.22 50.61
CA ILE A 97 26.67 -40.58 50.25
C ILE A 97 27.80 -41.42 49.63
N GLY A 98 29.08 -41.01 49.79
CA GLY A 98 30.24 -41.80 49.41
C GLY A 98 30.75 -41.56 47.97
N ILE A 99 30.25 -40.57 47.25
CA ILE A 99 30.76 -40.18 45.93
C ILE A 99 32.00 -39.29 46.12
N PRO A 100 33.14 -39.52 45.37
CA PRO A 100 34.28 -38.62 45.44
C PRO A 100 33.87 -37.16 45.17
N THR A 101 34.31 -36.24 46.01
CA THR A 101 33.87 -34.82 46.01
C THR A 101 34.01 -34.16 44.62
N ALA A 102 35.13 -34.45 43.92
CA ALA A 102 35.35 -33.92 42.57
C ALA A 102 34.29 -34.40 41.56
N VAL A 103 33.85 -35.66 41.63
CA VAL A 103 32.82 -36.26 40.78
C VAL A 103 31.44 -35.68 41.14
N GLY A 104 31.18 -35.55 42.45
CA GLY A 104 29.95 -34.96 42.98
C GLY A 104 29.77 -33.51 42.58
N VAL A 105 30.82 -32.71 42.64
CA VAL A 105 30.80 -31.30 42.17
C VAL A 105 30.57 -31.22 40.65
N ALA A 106 31.27 -32.02 39.86
CA ALA A 106 31.09 -32.02 38.41
C ALA A 106 29.64 -32.37 38.01
N PHE A 107 29.05 -33.41 38.62
CA PHE A 107 27.68 -33.82 38.40
C PHE A 107 26.67 -32.78 38.94
N GLY A 108 26.93 -32.20 40.11
CA GLY A 108 26.14 -31.13 40.69
C GLY A 108 26.12 -29.88 39.82
N THR A 109 27.26 -29.51 39.22
CA THR A 109 27.36 -28.38 38.27
C THR A 109 26.52 -28.64 37.04
N VAL A 110 26.59 -29.81 36.42
CA VAL A 110 25.77 -30.16 35.25
C VAL A 110 24.29 -30.08 35.58
N LEU A 111 23.86 -30.60 36.73
CA LEU A 111 22.46 -30.53 37.19
C LEU A 111 22.05 -29.07 37.44
N ALA A 112 22.90 -28.28 38.07
CA ALA A 112 22.61 -26.87 38.36
C ALA A 112 22.46 -26.06 37.08
N VAL A 113 23.34 -26.26 36.08
CA VAL A 113 23.26 -25.60 34.77
C VAL A 113 22.02 -26.05 34.03
N LEU A 114 21.71 -27.34 33.97
CA LEU A 114 20.50 -27.88 33.36
C LEU A 114 19.21 -27.28 33.96
N PHE A 115 19.14 -27.30 35.30
CA PHE A 115 18.03 -26.70 36.03
C PHE A 115 17.89 -25.20 35.71
N SER A 116 18.98 -24.44 35.81
CA SER A 116 18.98 -23.01 35.53
C SER A 116 18.57 -22.70 34.12
N THR A 117 19.04 -23.51 33.15
CA THR A 117 18.68 -23.36 31.74
C THR A 117 17.18 -23.57 31.51
N VAL A 118 16.61 -24.63 32.11
CA VAL A 118 15.15 -24.88 31.99
C VAL A 118 14.35 -23.75 32.63
N VAL A 119 14.73 -23.31 33.81
CA VAL A 119 14.07 -22.18 34.50
C VAL A 119 14.19 -20.91 33.71
N GLN A 120 15.36 -20.58 33.19
CA GLN A 120 15.63 -19.40 32.38
C GLN A 120 14.83 -19.44 31.09
N MET A 121 14.82 -20.56 30.38
CA MET A 121 14.08 -20.71 29.12
C MET A 121 12.57 -20.53 29.32
N VAL A 122 12.00 -21.18 30.36
CA VAL A 122 10.54 -21.13 30.58
C VAL A 122 10.12 -19.79 31.18
N PHE A 123 10.72 -19.38 32.31
CA PHE A 123 10.26 -18.21 33.08
C PHE A 123 10.98 -16.91 32.68
N GLY A 124 12.20 -17.00 32.12
CA GLY A 124 12.96 -15.86 31.66
C GLY A 124 12.65 -15.45 30.21
N GLU A 125 12.22 -16.40 29.36
CA GLU A 125 12.03 -16.14 27.94
C GLU A 125 10.63 -16.49 27.45
N LEU A 126 10.19 -17.75 27.49
CA LEU A 126 8.94 -18.18 26.81
C LEU A 126 7.68 -17.56 27.43
N VAL A 127 7.53 -17.59 28.74
CA VAL A 127 6.34 -17.04 29.42
C VAL A 127 6.24 -15.51 29.25
N PRO A 128 7.30 -14.71 29.47
CA PRO A 128 7.25 -13.27 29.29
C PRO A 128 7.01 -12.86 27.84
N LYS A 129 7.64 -13.55 26.89
CA LYS A 129 7.44 -13.35 25.44
C LYS A 129 5.99 -13.59 25.04
N ASN A 130 5.44 -14.76 25.37
CA ASN A 130 4.07 -15.10 25.01
C ASN A 130 3.04 -14.17 25.67
N LEU A 131 3.27 -13.76 26.91
CA LEU A 131 2.44 -12.77 27.60
C LEU A 131 2.48 -11.41 26.87
N ALA A 132 3.66 -10.95 26.49
CA ALA A 132 3.86 -9.68 25.82
C ALA A 132 3.23 -9.66 24.43
N ILE A 133 3.30 -10.76 23.67
CA ILE A 133 2.64 -10.91 22.37
C ILE A 133 1.12 -11.00 22.51
N ALA A 134 0.63 -11.77 23.50
CA ALA A 134 -0.81 -11.94 23.70
C ALA A 134 -1.50 -10.68 24.23
N ARG A 135 -0.80 -9.83 24.99
CA ARG A 135 -1.33 -8.60 25.59
C ARG A 135 -0.33 -7.45 25.52
N PRO A 136 0.05 -6.97 24.32
CA PRO A 136 1.15 -6.02 24.17
C PRO A 136 0.87 -4.67 24.84
N GLU A 137 -0.32 -4.12 24.67
CA GLU A 137 -0.67 -2.80 25.20
C GLU A 137 -0.70 -2.73 26.74
N PRO A 138 -1.39 -3.63 27.47
CA PRO A 138 -1.34 -3.66 28.93
C PRO A 138 0.07 -3.82 29.47
N VAL A 139 0.89 -4.69 28.86
CA VAL A 139 2.27 -4.95 29.29
C VAL A 139 3.16 -3.75 29.03
N ALA A 140 3.11 -3.14 27.84
CA ALA A 140 3.89 -1.95 27.51
C ALA A 140 3.56 -0.77 28.46
N ARG A 141 2.27 -0.54 28.77
CA ARG A 141 1.83 0.49 29.71
C ARG A 141 2.31 0.23 31.13
N TRP A 142 2.23 -1.02 31.60
CA TRP A 142 2.71 -1.42 32.94
C TRP A 142 4.22 -1.22 33.09
N LEU A 143 5.00 -1.56 32.05
CA LEU A 143 6.45 -1.42 32.03
C LEU A 143 6.93 0.02 31.75
N ALA A 144 6.07 0.92 31.26
CA ALA A 144 6.47 2.22 30.71
C ALA A 144 7.33 3.08 31.66
N LEU A 145 6.98 3.15 32.93
CA LEU A 145 7.73 3.94 33.90
C LEU A 145 9.13 3.35 34.15
N SER A 146 9.19 2.04 34.44
CA SER A 146 10.46 1.35 34.72
C SER A 146 11.39 1.33 33.52
N THR A 147 10.84 1.11 32.33
CA THR A 147 11.58 1.20 31.05
C THR A 147 12.18 2.59 30.86
N THR A 148 11.37 3.65 31.04
CA THR A 148 11.87 5.02 30.88
C THR A 148 13.00 5.33 31.86
N VAL A 149 12.87 4.91 33.13
CA VAL A 149 13.91 5.09 34.14
C VAL A 149 15.17 4.29 33.79
N TYR A 150 15.03 3.04 33.39
CA TYR A 150 16.12 2.19 32.94
C TYR A 150 16.90 2.80 31.76
N LEU A 151 16.19 3.17 30.69
CA LEU A 151 16.79 3.79 29.49
C LEU A 151 17.47 5.12 29.80
N LYS A 152 16.97 5.88 30.77
CA LYS A 152 17.62 7.13 31.21
C LYS A 152 18.89 6.85 32.00
N LEU A 153 18.87 5.86 32.89
CA LEU A 153 20.01 5.51 33.76
C LEU A 153 21.15 4.86 32.96
N PHE A 154 20.82 3.89 32.12
CA PHE A 154 21.80 3.12 31.35
C PHE A 154 21.99 3.64 29.92
N GLY A 155 21.36 4.73 29.56
CA GLY A 155 21.37 5.28 28.19
C GLY A 155 22.75 5.65 27.66
N TRP A 156 23.71 5.97 28.51
CA TRP A 156 25.08 6.21 28.10
C TRP A 156 25.77 4.92 27.63
N LEU A 157 25.53 3.81 28.33
CA LEU A 157 26.09 2.51 28.00
C LEU A 157 25.43 1.93 26.74
N ILE A 158 24.11 2.04 26.64
CA ILE A 158 23.36 1.62 25.44
C ILE A 158 23.87 2.35 24.20
N ARG A 159 24.07 3.67 24.28
CA ARG A 159 24.64 4.46 23.17
C ARG A 159 26.04 4.04 22.78
N LEU A 160 26.87 3.59 23.73
CA LEU A 160 28.20 3.08 23.46
C LEU A 160 28.15 1.80 22.60
N PHE A 161 27.27 0.86 22.96
CA PHE A 161 27.09 -0.38 22.19
C PHE A 161 26.45 -0.12 20.82
N ASP A 162 25.46 0.75 20.76
CA ASP A 162 24.79 1.15 19.52
C ASP A 162 25.78 1.83 18.54
N ALA A 163 26.61 2.72 19.05
CA ALA A 163 27.68 3.32 18.25
C ALA A 163 28.71 2.32 17.75
N SER A 164 29.05 1.31 18.57
CA SER A 164 29.97 0.24 18.19
C SER A 164 29.37 -0.66 17.12
N SER A 165 28.09 -1.00 17.23
CA SER A 165 27.36 -1.76 16.20
C SER A 165 27.29 -0.99 14.88
N ASN A 166 26.92 0.29 14.93
CA ASN A 166 26.86 1.17 13.76
C ASN A 166 28.24 1.36 13.09
N LEU A 167 29.31 1.40 13.88
CA LEU A 167 30.67 1.45 13.34
C LEU A 167 31.01 0.17 12.55
N LEU A 168 30.62 -1.00 13.08
CA LEU A 168 30.84 -2.28 12.42
C LEU A 168 30.02 -2.39 11.12
N LEU A 169 28.74 -1.99 11.13
CA LEU A 169 27.88 -1.97 9.93
C LEU A 169 28.47 -1.08 8.84
N ARG A 170 28.94 0.12 9.21
CA ARG A 170 29.63 1.03 8.26
C ARG A 170 30.93 0.44 7.71
N ALA A 171 31.69 -0.30 8.52
CA ALA A 171 32.89 -1.00 8.05
C ALA A 171 32.54 -2.09 7.01
N LEU A 172 31.37 -2.70 7.11
CA LEU A 172 30.80 -3.65 6.15
C LEU A 172 30.08 -2.97 4.97
N ARG A 173 30.08 -1.62 4.90
CA ARG A 173 29.37 -0.81 3.90
C ARG A 173 27.84 -0.97 3.93
N ILE A 174 27.28 -1.27 5.10
CA ILE A 174 25.84 -1.34 5.34
C ILE A 174 25.44 -0.04 6.03
N GLU A 175 24.50 0.71 5.47
CA GLU A 175 23.96 1.90 6.11
C GLU A 175 23.02 1.50 7.26
N PRO A 176 23.29 1.96 8.51
CA PRO A 176 22.42 1.68 9.64
C PRO A 176 21.06 2.37 9.44
N VAL A 177 19.99 1.60 9.46
CA VAL A 177 18.62 2.15 9.44
C VAL A 177 18.30 2.69 10.84
N HIS A 178 18.14 3.99 10.94
CA HIS A 178 17.62 4.65 12.15
C HIS A 178 16.09 4.62 12.09
N ASP A 179 15.45 4.57 13.28
CA ASP A 179 13.99 4.49 13.44
C ASP A 179 13.24 5.19 12.30
N VAL A 180 12.86 4.43 11.28
CA VAL A 180 12.02 4.93 10.19
C VAL A 180 10.61 4.98 10.76
N GLU A 181 10.05 6.18 10.85
CA GLU A 181 8.60 6.28 10.92
C GLU A 181 8.08 5.65 9.62
N HIS A 182 7.57 4.44 9.72
CA HIS A 182 6.86 3.80 8.62
C HIS A 182 5.53 4.56 8.44
N SER A 183 5.60 5.70 7.78
CA SER A 183 4.42 6.24 7.11
C SER A 183 4.22 5.37 5.88
N ALA A 184 3.07 4.75 5.77
CA ALA A 184 2.72 3.97 4.59
C ALA A 184 2.85 4.87 3.35
N THR A 185 3.56 4.39 2.35
CA THR A 185 3.59 5.01 1.03
C THR A 185 2.26 4.74 0.31
N PRO A 186 1.90 5.46 -0.75
CA PRO A 186 0.74 5.12 -1.56
C PRO A 186 0.72 3.64 -1.99
N ARG A 187 1.83 3.09 -2.43
CA ARG A 187 1.98 1.65 -2.77
C ARG A 187 1.73 0.71 -1.59
N ASP A 188 2.18 1.09 -0.39
CA ASP A 188 1.89 0.28 0.80
C ASP A 188 0.39 0.30 1.12
N LEU A 189 -0.30 1.43 0.85
CA LEU A 189 -1.76 1.54 1.03
C LEU A 189 -2.51 0.68 0.02
N GLU A 190 -2.14 0.69 -1.26
CA GLU A 190 -2.69 -0.19 -2.29
C GLU A 190 -2.58 -1.67 -1.87
N HIS A 191 -1.39 -2.07 -1.42
CA HIS A 191 -1.16 -3.44 -0.96
C HIS A 191 -2.00 -3.81 0.26
N ILE A 192 -2.14 -2.89 1.23
CA ILE A 192 -3.00 -3.09 2.42
C ILE A 192 -4.48 -3.21 2.01
N VAL A 193 -4.94 -2.41 1.05
CA VAL A 193 -6.32 -2.46 0.53
C VAL A 193 -6.57 -3.80 -0.16
N ALA A 194 -5.65 -4.23 -1.03
CA ALA A 194 -5.74 -5.53 -1.72
C ALA A 194 -5.76 -6.70 -0.74
N GLU A 195 -4.84 -6.74 0.23
CA GLU A 195 -4.78 -7.80 1.26
C GLU A 195 -6.06 -7.84 2.12
N SER A 196 -6.60 -6.67 2.48
CA SER A 196 -7.85 -6.59 3.26
C SER A 196 -9.06 -7.05 2.47
N ARG A 197 -9.10 -6.81 1.14
CA ARG A 197 -10.12 -7.33 0.23
C ARG A 197 -10.04 -8.84 0.14
N ASP A 198 -8.87 -9.41 -0.06
CA ASP A 198 -8.63 -10.85 -0.21
C ASP A 198 -8.92 -11.61 1.10
N ALA A 199 -8.67 -10.97 2.24
CA ALA A 199 -9.05 -11.48 3.56
C ALA A 199 -10.58 -11.41 3.82
N GLY A 200 -11.35 -10.74 2.95
CA GLY A 200 -12.81 -10.55 3.12
C GLY A 200 -13.18 -9.54 4.22
N GLU A 201 -12.23 -8.77 4.71
CA GLU A 201 -12.45 -7.72 5.73
C GLU A 201 -12.93 -6.40 5.12
N LEU A 202 -12.63 -6.17 3.82
CA LEU A 202 -13.02 -4.99 3.07
C LEU A 202 -13.99 -5.38 1.93
N PRO A 203 -15.21 -4.79 1.87
CA PRO A 203 -16.13 -4.98 0.74
C PRO A 203 -15.48 -4.58 -0.59
N LYS A 204 -15.78 -5.32 -1.67
CA LYS A 204 -15.17 -5.11 -2.99
C LYS A 204 -15.40 -3.68 -3.51
N GLU A 205 -16.62 -3.16 -3.36
CA GLU A 205 -16.99 -1.81 -3.80
C GLU A 205 -16.15 -0.72 -3.10
N LEU A 206 -15.91 -0.90 -1.80
CA LEU A 206 -15.09 0.04 -1.03
C LEU A 206 -13.60 -0.08 -1.37
N SER A 207 -13.11 -1.28 -1.64
CA SER A 207 -11.73 -1.51 -2.13
C SER A 207 -11.52 -0.79 -3.46
N THR A 208 -12.43 -0.98 -4.43
CA THR A 208 -12.34 -0.33 -5.75
C THR A 208 -12.35 1.21 -5.64
N LEU A 209 -13.18 1.75 -4.75
CA LEU A 209 -13.19 3.19 -4.50
C LEU A 209 -11.86 3.70 -3.91
N LEU A 210 -11.26 2.95 -2.98
CA LEU A 210 -9.96 3.31 -2.40
C LEU A 210 -8.85 3.23 -3.44
N ASP A 211 -8.84 2.22 -4.30
CA ASP A 211 -7.89 2.08 -5.40
C ASP A 211 -7.97 3.30 -6.34
N ARG A 212 -9.18 3.70 -6.78
CA ARG A 212 -9.39 4.90 -7.61
C ARG A 212 -8.90 6.20 -6.93
N ILE A 213 -9.12 6.35 -5.62
CA ILE A 213 -8.63 7.51 -4.86
C ILE A 213 -7.10 7.55 -4.82
N LEU A 214 -6.44 6.40 -4.72
CA LEU A 214 -4.98 6.30 -4.70
C LEU A 214 -4.37 6.60 -6.09
N ASP A 215 -5.04 6.17 -7.16
CA ASP A 215 -4.62 6.40 -8.55
C ASP A 215 -4.87 7.84 -9.00
N PHE A 216 -5.94 8.49 -8.53
CA PHE A 216 -6.41 9.80 -8.98
C PHE A 216 -5.31 10.88 -9.08
N PRO A 217 -4.36 11.01 -8.12
CA PRO A 217 -3.29 12.02 -8.21
C PRO A 217 -2.32 11.83 -9.38
N THR A 218 -2.21 10.61 -9.91
CA THR A 218 -1.31 10.25 -11.00
C THR A 218 -1.98 10.29 -12.38
N ARG A 219 -3.33 10.25 -12.41
CA ARG A 219 -4.12 10.33 -13.64
C ARG A 219 -4.02 11.69 -14.29
N THR A 220 -3.99 11.71 -15.63
CA THR A 220 -3.84 12.91 -16.43
C THR A 220 -5.14 13.30 -17.15
N ALA A 221 -5.16 14.50 -17.73
CA ALA A 221 -6.27 14.96 -18.56
C ALA A 221 -6.54 14.02 -19.73
N GLU A 222 -5.51 13.38 -20.30
CA GLU A 222 -5.63 12.42 -21.41
C GLU A 222 -6.47 11.21 -21.00
N HIS A 223 -6.30 10.77 -19.75
CA HIS A 223 -7.02 9.60 -19.22
C HIS A 223 -8.52 9.82 -19.11
N ALA A 224 -8.95 10.99 -18.59
CA ALA A 224 -10.37 11.29 -18.35
C ALA A 224 -11.04 12.08 -19.47
N MET A 225 -10.30 12.53 -20.51
CA MET A 225 -10.89 13.36 -21.57
C MET A 225 -11.80 12.55 -22.49
N ILE A 226 -12.86 13.19 -22.95
CA ILE A 226 -13.61 12.75 -24.12
C ILE A 226 -12.78 13.11 -25.35
N PRO A 227 -12.29 12.14 -26.14
CA PRO A 227 -11.48 12.42 -27.32
C PRO A 227 -12.22 13.25 -28.36
N ARG A 228 -11.51 14.12 -29.08
CA ARG A 228 -12.10 15.03 -30.10
C ARG A 228 -12.98 14.34 -31.13
N SER A 229 -12.74 13.06 -31.40
CA SER A 229 -13.54 12.25 -32.34
C SER A 229 -14.98 12.01 -31.88
N HIS A 230 -15.25 12.22 -30.60
CA HIS A 230 -16.54 12.06 -29.94
C HIS A 230 -17.12 13.40 -29.44
N VAL A 231 -16.41 14.51 -29.64
CA VAL A 231 -16.83 15.84 -29.21
C VAL A 231 -17.50 16.58 -30.37
N ASP A 232 -18.73 16.98 -30.15
CA ASP A 232 -19.41 17.92 -31.03
C ASP A 232 -18.92 19.34 -30.73
N VAL A 233 -18.68 20.11 -31.77
CA VAL A 233 -18.21 21.50 -31.69
C VAL A 233 -19.23 22.47 -32.30
N VAL A 234 -19.07 23.73 -31.97
CA VAL A 234 -19.85 24.87 -32.53
C VAL A 234 -18.90 25.80 -33.26
N ASP A 235 -19.29 26.23 -34.45
CA ASP A 235 -18.53 27.23 -35.22
C ASP A 235 -18.70 28.63 -34.59
N LEU A 236 -17.64 29.45 -34.64
CA LEU A 236 -17.63 30.80 -34.08
C LEU A 236 -18.78 31.68 -34.62
N ASP A 237 -19.15 31.50 -35.90
CA ASP A 237 -20.19 32.25 -36.59
C ASP A 237 -21.57 31.56 -36.48
N GLU A 238 -21.68 30.42 -35.84
CA GLU A 238 -22.96 29.70 -35.72
C GLU A 238 -24.00 30.52 -34.93
N PRO A 239 -25.23 30.66 -35.47
CA PRO A 239 -26.28 31.41 -34.78
C PRO A 239 -26.71 30.80 -33.46
N VAL A 240 -26.92 31.62 -32.43
CA VAL A 240 -27.37 31.19 -31.11
C VAL A 240 -28.60 30.30 -31.16
N ARG A 241 -29.52 30.56 -32.10
CA ARG A 241 -30.73 29.74 -32.28
C ARG A 241 -30.38 28.28 -32.63
N ASP A 242 -29.39 28.08 -33.50
CA ASP A 242 -29.01 26.74 -33.98
C ASP A 242 -28.26 25.99 -32.86
N ILE A 243 -27.45 26.71 -32.08
CA ILE A 243 -26.81 26.19 -30.87
C ILE A 243 -27.84 25.71 -29.88
N LEU A 244 -28.91 26.49 -29.61
CA LEU A 244 -30.00 26.08 -28.72
C LEU A 244 -30.73 24.81 -29.18
N VAL A 245 -30.87 24.64 -30.51
CA VAL A 245 -31.43 23.41 -31.09
C VAL A 245 -30.49 22.21 -30.81
N LYS A 246 -29.18 22.37 -31.04
CA LYS A 246 -28.19 21.33 -30.66
C LYS A 246 -28.27 20.97 -29.18
N MET A 247 -28.31 21.98 -28.29
CA MET A 247 -28.38 21.78 -26.85
C MET A 247 -29.70 21.15 -26.38
N SER A 248 -30.79 21.27 -27.13
CA SER A 248 -32.07 20.67 -26.76
C SER A 248 -32.13 19.14 -26.88
N THR A 249 -31.19 18.55 -27.64
CA THR A 249 -31.12 17.11 -27.90
C THR A 249 -29.75 16.53 -27.62
N GLY A 250 -28.81 17.36 -27.17
CA GLY A 250 -27.43 16.98 -26.87
C GLY A 250 -26.95 17.54 -25.54
N HIS A 251 -25.71 18.01 -25.55
CA HIS A 251 -25.03 18.46 -24.33
C HIS A 251 -25.36 19.92 -23.96
N THR A 252 -25.11 20.29 -22.72
CA THR A 252 -25.33 21.65 -22.19
C THR A 252 -24.14 22.58 -22.42
N ARG A 253 -23.01 22.06 -22.89
CA ARG A 253 -21.76 22.79 -23.16
C ARG A 253 -21.15 22.32 -24.47
N TYR A 254 -20.61 23.25 -25.25
CA TYR A 254 -19.93 22.95 -26.51
C TYR A 254 -18.67 23.78 -26.66
N PRO A 255 -17.53 23.19 -27.08
CA PRO A 255 -16.38 23.93 -27.53
C PRO A 255 -16.71 24.77 -28.76
N VAL A 256 -16.16 25.99 -28.82
CA VAL A 256 -16.29 26.87 -29.97
C VAL A 256 -14.99 26.91 -30.75
N VAL A 257 -15.06 26.56 -32.01
CA VAL A 257 -13.92 26.57 -32.92
C VAL A 257 -14.04 27.71 -33.94
N GLY A 258 -12.88 28.20 -34.39
CA GLY A 258 -12.81 29.26 -35.40
C GLY A 258 -12.69 28.70 -36.83
N THR A 259 -11.55 29.01 -37.49
CA THR A 259 -11.31 28.64 -38.90
C THR A 259 -10.87 27.19 -39.12
N SER A 260 -10.45 26.53 -38.06
CA SER A 260 -10.07 25.12 -38.05
C SER A 260 -10.50 24.47 -36.74
N SER A 261 -10.52 23.15 -36.68
CA SER A 261 -10.82 22.37 -35.47
C SER A 261 -9.86 22.64 -34.31
N ASP A 262 -8.64 23.10 -34.61
CA ASP A 262 -7.61 23.39 -33.61
C ASP A 262 -7.61 24.89 -33.19
N ASP A 263 -8.44 25.73 -33.86
CA ASP A 263 -8.61 27.15 -33.51
C ASP A 263 -9.65 27.31 -32.41
N LEU A 264 -9.27 26.95 -31.16
CA LEU A 264 -10.13 26.98 -30.00
C LEU A 264 -10.43 28.42 -29.55
N ARG A 265 -11.67 28.86 -29.59
CA ARG A 265 -12.10 30.23 -29.31
C ARG A 265 -12.81 30.41 -27.99
N GLY A 266 -13.45 29.37 -27.49
CA GLY A 266 -14.17 29.42 -26.22
C GLY A 266 -15.03 28.20 -25.94
N VAL A 267 -15.89 28.33 -24.98
CA VAL A 267 -16.95 27.36 -24.62
C VAL A 267 -18.28 28.10 -24.54
N VAL A 268 -19.32 27.54 -25.11
CA VAL A 268 -20.70 28.03 -24.95
C VAL A 268 -21.43 27.16 -23.96
N HIS A 269 -22.05 27.79 -22.97
CA HIS A 269 -22.84 27.13 -21.94
C HIS A 269 -24.32 27.43 -22.14
N LEU A 270 -25.19 26.44 -21.98
CA LEU A 270 -26.66 26.62 -22.05
C LEU A 270 -27.12 27.71 -21.08
N HIS A 271 -26.54 27.80 -19.89
CA HIS A 271 -26.91 28.80 -18.89
C HIS A 271 -26.73 30.24 -19.42
N ASP A 272 -25.67 30.52 -20.18
CA ASP A 272 -25.41 31.85 -20.75
C ASP A 272 -26.40 32.21 -21.85
N LEU A 273 -26.95 31.19 -22.52
CA LEU A 273 -27.90 31.38 -23.62
C LEU A 273 -29.34 31.69 -23.10
N LEU A 274 -29.67 31.29 -21.87
CA LEU A 274 -31.02 31.52 -21.28
C LEU A 274 -31.28 33.02 -21.06
N ASP A 275 -30.23 33.82 -20.86
CA ASP A 275 -30.35 35.26 -20.61
C ASP A 275 -30.31 36.10 -21.89
N VAL A 276 -29.93 35.49 -23.03
CA VAL A 276 -29.77 36.17 -24.31
C VAL A 276 -31.11 36.13 -25.05
N ARG A 277 -31.56 37.29 -25.60
CA ARG A 277 -32.66 37.29 -26.58
C ARG A 277 -32.20 36.50 -27.80
N ALA A 278 -32.67 35.27 -27.96
CA ALA A 278 -32.23 34.26 -28.90
C ALA A 278 -32.31 34.64 -30.40
N GLU A 279 -32.70 35.86 -30.72
CA GLU A 279 -32.93 36.30 -32.12
C GLU A 279 -31.75 37.04 -32.74
N ALA A 280 -30.72 37.41 -32.02
CA ALA A 280 -29.60 38.17 -32.56
C ALA A 280 -28.27 37.86 -31.86
N GLY A 281 -27.50 36.93 -32.41
CA GLY A 281 -26.13 36.64 -31.94
C GLY A 281 -25.57 35.38 -32.55
N THR A 282 -24.26 35.29 -32.54
CA THR A 282 -23.51 34.10 -32.92
C THR A 282 -22.72 33.56 -31.69
N ALA A 283 -22.14 32.37 -31.80
CA ALA A 283 -21.28 31.80 -30.77
C ALA A 283 -20.23 32.80 -30.27
N ALA A 284 -19.66 33.60 -31.17
CA ALA A 284 -18.67 34.63 -30.83
C ALA A 284 -19.17 35.68 -29.83
N SER A 285 -20.48 35.93 -29.74
CA SER A 285 -21.05 36.92 -28.84
C SER A 285 -21.38 36.40 -27.45
N VAL A 286 -21.35 35.07 -27.25
CA VAL A 286 -21.84 34.40 -26.06
C VAL A 286 -20.83 33.40 -25.46
N CYS A 287 -19.77 33.06 -26.18
CA CYS A 287 -18.76 32.12 -25.70
C CYS A 287 -17.90 32.74 -24.60
N ARG A 288 -17.57 31.93 -23.60
CA ARG A 288 -16.59 32.25 -22.55
C ARG A 288 -15.17 31.94 -23.03
N PRO A 289 -14.14 32.64 -22.51
CA PRO A 289 -12.76 32.25 -22.76
C PRO A 289 -12.52 30.79 -22.29
N PRO A 290 -11.85 29.96 -23.10
CA PRO A 290 -11.66 28.56 -22.78
C PRO A 290 -10.64 28.38 -21.66
N VAL A 291 -10.87 27.41 -20.77
CA VAL A 291 -9.83 26.82 -19.93
C VAL A 291 -9.08 25.81 -20.80
N ILE A 292 -7.80 26.03 -21.04
CA ILE A 292 -6.98 25.15 -21.90
C ILE A 292 -5.95 24.43 -21.02
N VAL A 293 -5.91 23.11 -21.13
CA VAL A 293 -4.99 22.25 -20.39
C VAL A 293 -4.27 21.28 -21.33
N PRO A 294 -2.99 20.94 -21.07
CA PRO A 294 -2.33 19.91 -21.85
C PRO A 294 -2.80 18.50 -21.43
N THR A 295 -2.70 17.52 -22.33
CA THR A 295 -3.01 16.10 -22.10
C THR A 295 -2.31 15.55 -20.84
N THR A 296 -1.10 16.01 -20.55
CA THR A 296 -0.25 15.53 -19.46
C THR A 296 -0.53 16.15 -18.08
N LEU A 297 -1.47 17.10 -17.98
CA LEU A 297 -1.79 17.74 -16.70
C LEU A 297 -2.56 16.77 -15.80
N SER A 298 -2.16 16.68 -14.51
CA SER A 298 -2.84 15.80 -13.55
C SER A 298 -4.29 16.22 -13.30
N LEU A 299 -5.20 15.26 -13.08
CA LEU A 299 -6.62 15.56 -12.81
C LEU A 299 -6.84 16.50 -11.61
N PRO A 300 -6.11 16.39 -10.48
CA PRO A 300 -6.20 17.37 -9.40
C PRO A 300 -5.85 18.80 -9.84
N ASP A 301 -4.87 18.96 -10.73
CA ASP A 301 -4.50 20.28 -11.25
C ASP A 301 -5.49 20.78 -12.29
N VAL A 302 -6.06 19.91 -13.14
CA VAL A 302 -7.20 20.26 -14.02
C VAL A 302 -8.36 20.79 -13.21
N LEU A 303 -8.76 20.08 -12.15
CA LEU A 303 -9.85 20.51 -11.26
C LEU A 303 -9.57 21.87 -10.60
N LYS A 304 -8.32 22.14 -10.27
CA LYS A 304 -7.89 23.41 -9.70
C LYS A 304 -7.98 24.56 -10.72
N GLU A 305 -7.57 24.33 -11.98
CA GLU A 305 -7.71 25.30 -13.06
C GLU A 305 -9.18 25.61 -13.36
N LEU A 306 -10.03 24.57 -13.46
CA LEU A 306 -11.48 24.72 -13.64
C LEU A 306 -12.11 25.52 -12.50
N THR A 307 -11.78 25.19 -11.25
CA THR A 307 -12.26 25.88 -10.07
C THR A 307 -11.82 27.34 -10.05
N ALA A 308 -10.56 27.63 -10.41
CA ALA A 308 -10.02 29.00 -10.45
C ALA A 308 -10.70 29.85 -11.53
N ALA A 309 -11.04 29.24 -12.69
CA ALA A 309 -11.75 29.88 -13.78
C ALA A 309 -13.26 29.99 -13.54
N ASN A 310 -13.81 29.32 -12.52
CA ASN A 310 -15.25 29.14 -12.30
C ASN A 310 -15.93 28.58 -13.56
N ASP A 311 -15.34 27.57 -14.15
CA ASP A 311 -15.80 26.84 -15.33
C ASP A 311 -15.89 25.35 -15.02
N GLU A 312 -16.64 24.62 -15.83
CA GLU A 312 -16.91 23.18 -15.65
C GLU A 312 -16.39 22.34 -16.79
N MET A 313 -15.80 22.95 -17.83
CA MET A 313 -15.23 22.27 -18.99
C MET A 313 -13.87 22.86 -19.34
N ALA A 314 -12.86 22.03 -19.50
CA ALA A 314 -11.57 22.38 -20.06
C ALA A 314 -11.40 21.77 -21.44
N LEU A 315 -10.72 22.50 -22.33
CA LEU A 315 -10.31 22.03 -23.65
C LEU A 315 -8.89 21.48 -23.54
N VAL A 316 -8.73 20.22 -23.93
CA VAL A 316 -7.44 19.52 -23.83
C VAL A 316 -6.69 19.68 -25.15
N ILE A 317 -5.39 20.01 -25.06
CA ILE A 317 -4.50 20.14 -26.22
C ILE A 317 -3.33 19.16 -26.11
N ASP A 318 -2.89 18.69 -27.28
CA ASP A 318 -1.70 17.85 -27.41
C ASP A 318 -0.40 18.68 -27.41
N GLU A 319 0.76 18.03 -27.52
CA GLU A 319 2.08 18.67 -27.54
C GLU A 319 2.36 19.50 -28.80
N TYR A 320 1.52 19.38 -29.83
CA TYR A 320 1.60 20.17 -31.06
C TYR A 320 0.65 21.37 -31.03
N GLY A 321 -0.15 21.53 -29.96
CA GLY A 321 -1.17 22.56 -29.83
C GLY A 321 -2.47 22.22 -30.56
N GLY A 322 -2.64 20.97 -30.98
CA GLY A 322 -3.87 20.46 -31.59
C GLY A 322 -4.95 20.19 -30.54
N PHE A 323 -6.22 20.29 -30.95
CA PHE A 323 -7.34 19.92 -30.09
C PHE A 323 -7.41 18.40 -29.90
N ALA A 324 -7.14 17.93 -28.68
CA ALA A 324 -7.16 16.51 -28.32
C ALA A 324 -8.54 16.05 -27.83
N GLY A 325 -9.23 16.87 -27.03
CA GLY A 325 -10.53 16.51 -26.47
C GLY A 325 -11.03 17.53 -25.45
N VAL A 326 -12.03 17.13 -24.68
CA VAL A 326 -12.57 17.92 -23.56
C VAL A 326 -12.56 17.10 -22.28
N VAL A 327 -12.45 17.76 -21.15
CA VAL A 327 -12.63 17.16 -19.84
C VAL A 327 -13.55 18.06 -19.00
N THR A 328 -14.53 17.47 -18.37
CA THR A 328 -15.50 18.16 -17.50
C THR A 328 -15.29 17.80 -16.04
N ILE A 329 -15.92 18.53 -15.13
CA ILE A 329 -15.92 18.19 -13.69
C ILE A 329 -16.61 16.84 -13.49
N GLU A 330 -17.61 16.53 -14.31
CA GLU A 330 -18.34 15.26 -14.27
C GLU A 330 -17.41 14.10 -14.60
N ASP A 331 -16.59 14.18 -15.65
CA ASP A 331 -15.59 13.15 -16.03
C ASP A 331 -14.56 12.96 -14.92
N ILE A 332 -14.08 14.06 -14.32
CA ILE A 332 -13.14 14.00 -13.17
C ILE A 332 -13.80 13.33 -11.95
N ALA A 333 -15.07 13.56 -11.70
CA ALA A 333 -15.79 12.92 -10.61
C ALA A 333 -16.03 11.44 -10.88
N GLU A 334 -16.26 11.06 -12.12
CA GLU A 334 -16.43 9.68 -12.57
C GLU A 334 -15.16 8.85 -12.33
N GLU A 335 -13.98 9.43 -12.52
CA GLU A 335 -12.69 8.80 -12.20
C GLU A 335 -12.56 8.42 -10.71
N LEU A 336 -13.24 9.14 -9.82
CA LEU A 336 -13.25 8.84 -8.39
C LEU A 336 -14.36 7.86 -7.99
N VAL A 337 -15.58 8.08 -8.50
CA VAL A 337 -16.79 7.37 -8.01
C VAL A 337 -17.13 6.16 -8.88
N GLY A 338 -16.71 6.17 -10.14
CA GLY A 338 -17.12 5.24 -11.19
C GLY A 338 -18.33 5.73 -11.95
N GLU A 339 -18.74 4.99 -12.98
CA GLU A 339 -19.87 5.35 -13.83
C GLU A 339 -21.08 5.79 -12.99
N ILE A 340 -21.48 7.04 -13.20
CA ILE A 340 -22.68 7.62 -12.58
C ILE A 340 -23.77 7.52 -13.66
N ALA A 341 -24.63 6.49 -13.53
CA ALA A 341 -25.75 6.33 -14.47
C ALA A 341 -26.64 7.57 -14.47
N ASP A 342 -26.79 8.20 -15.61
CA ASP A 342 -27.73 9.34 -15.82
C ASP A 342 -29.14 8.79 -16.12
N GLU A 343 -30.17 9.56 -15.73
CA GLU A 343 -31.59 9.27 -16.01
C GLU A 343 -31.90 9.15 -17.52
N HIS A 344 -30.97 9.59 -18.38
CA HIS A 344 -31.11 9.64 -19.84
C HIS A 344 -30.25 8.60 -20.55
N ASP A 345 -29.45 7.83 -19.79
CA ASP A 345 -28.68 6.74 -20.36
C ASP A 345 -29.65 5.65 -20.86
N PRO A 346 -29.50 5.19 -22.11
CA PRO A 346 -30.30 4.06 -22.58
C PRO A 346 -30.05 2.88 -21.63
N GLU A 347 -31.13 2.18 -21.25
CA GLU A 347 -31.14 1.01 -20.32
C GLU A 347 -30.13 -0.11 -20.67
N VAL A 348 -29.27 0.11 -21.65
CA VAL A 348 -28.22 -0.77 -22.13
C VAL A 348 -26.97 0.05 -22.42
N SER A 349 -26.35 0.63 -21.41
CA SER A 349 -24.88 0.71 -21.49
C SER A 349 -24.41 -0.74 -21.33
N ALA A 350 -24.08 -1.38 -22.45
CA ALA A 350 -23.50 -2.72 -22.45
C ALA A 350 -22.31 -2.65 -21.51
N GLU A 351 -22.31 -3.47 -20.44
CA GLU A 351 -21.18 -3.55 -19.50
C GLU A 351 -19.89 -3.55 -20.32
N VAL A 352 -18.99 -2.63 -20.01
CA VAL A 352 -17.72 -2.45 -20.75
C VAL A 352 -16.93 -3.76 -20.80
N ILE A 353 -17.07 -4.60 -19.75
CA ILE A 353 -16.43 -5.88 -19.60
C ILE A 353 -17.48 -6.93 -19.18
N VAL A 354 -17.74 -7.91 -20.04
CA VAL A 354 -18.71 -8.98 -19.80
C VAL A 354 -18.00 -10.33 -19.82
N ARG A 355 -18.31 -11.20 -18.86
CA ARG A 355 -17.77 -12.55 -18.90
C ARG A 355 -18.39 -13.38 -20.03
N ASP A 356 -17.53 -13.94 -20.90
CA ASP A 356 -17.94 -14.76 -22.05
C ASP A 356 -17.16 -16.08 -22.07
N GLY A 357 -17.82 -17.15 -21.65
CA GLY A 357 -17.23 -18.49 -21.59
C GLY A 357 -16.05 -18.60 -20.63
N ASP A 358 -14.88 -18.92 -21.16
CA ASP A 358 -13.61 -19.02 -20.45
C ASP A 358 -12.83 -17.68 -20.37
N GLY A 359 -13.38 -16.62 -20.99
CA GLY A 359 -12.77 -15.31 -21.08
C GLY A 359 -13.74 -14.17 -20.78
N TRP A 360 -13.42 -13.04 -21.36
CA TRP A 360 -14.20 -11.79 -21.24
C TRP A 360 -14.40 -11.18 -22.64
N LEU A 361 -15.60 -10.70 -22.91
CA LEU A 361 -15.85 -9.78 -24.02
C LEU A 361 -15.68 -8.37 -23.48
N ILE A 362 -14.71 -7.64 -24.03
CA ILE A 362 -14.30 -6.32 -23.56
C ILE A 362 -14.44 -5.33 -24.73
N ARG A 363 -14.95 -4.13 -24.45
CA ARG A 363 -14.97 -3.05 -25.42
C ARG A 363 -13.56 -2.57 -25.72
N GLY A 364 -13.30 -2.16 -26.95
CA GLY A 364 -11.98 -1.68 -27.34
C GLY A 364 -11.57 -0.36 -26.69
N ASP A 365 -12.54 0.48 -26.33
CA ASP A 365 -12.34 1.75 -25.63
C ASP A 365 -12.22 1.59 -24.09
N ALA A 366 -12.32 0.36 -23.57
CA ALA A 366 -12.10 0.09 -22.15
C ALA A 366 -10.69 0.51 -21.72
N HIS A 367 -10.60 1.25 -20.62
CA HIS A 367 -9.32 1.67 -20.06
C HIS A 367 -8.53 0.47 -19.52
N LEU A 368 -7.21 0.48 -19.75
CA LEU A 368 -6.33 -0.64 -19.40
C LEU A 368 -6.29 -0.96 -17.91
N ASP A 369 -6.44 0.03 -17.06
CA ASP A 369 -6.49 -0.16 -15.62
C ASP A 369 -7.76 -0.87 -15.15
N GLU A 370 -8.90 -0.63 -15.81
CA GLU A 370 -10.15 -1.35 -15.56
C GLU A 370 -10.06 -2.79 -16.04
N VAL A 371 -9.44 -3.00 -17.23
CA VAL A 371 -9.15 -4.33 -17.76
C VAL A 371 -8.18 -5.07 -16.82
N SER A 372 -7.09 -4.44 -16.38
CA SER A 372 -6.12 -5.00 -15.43
C SER A 372 -6.79 -5.43 -14.12
N ARG A 373 -7.64 -4.58 -13.56
CA ARG A 373 -8.40 -4.90 -12.33
C ARG A 373 -9.34 -6.08 -12.51
N THR A 374 -9.99 -6.19 -13.68
CA THR A 374 -10.94 -7.29 -13.96
C THR A 374 -10.23 -8.61 -14.21
N LEU A 375 -9.07 -8.55 -14.89
CA LEU A 375 -8.25 -9.72 -15.18
C LEU A 375 -7.37 -10.14 -14.00
N GLU A 376 -7.24 -9.29 -12.96
CA GLU A 376 -6.34 -9.46 -11.82
C GLU A 376 -4.86 -9.60 -12.24
N HIS A 377 -4.48 -8.91 -13.34
CA HIS A 377 -3.13 -8.93 -13.90
C HIS A 377 -2.73 -7.55 -14.40
N GLU A 378 -1.50 -7.14 -14.11
CA GLU A 378 -0.93 -5.92 -14.68
C GLU A 378 -0.75 -6.09 -16.19
N LEU A 379 -1.22 -5.10 -16.96
CA LEU A 379 -1.05 -5.04 -18.40
C LEU A 379 0.20 -4.20 -18.75
N PRO A 380 0.85 -4.44 -19.92
CA PRO A 380 1.99 -3.65 -20.33
C PRO A 380 1.67 -2.15 -20.42
N GLU A 381 2.56 -1.31 -19.90
CA GLU A 381 2.48 0.14 -20.01
C GLU A 381 3.01 0.61 -21.38
N GLY A 382 2.39 1.65 -21.95
CA GLY A 382 2.80 2.23 -23.23
C GLY A 382 2.08 3.54 -23.51
N ASP A 383 2.29 4.11 -24.72
CA ASP A 383 1.62 5.33 -25.17
C ASP A 383 0.18 5.03 -25.65
N TYR A 384 -0.60 4.37 -24.81
CA TYR A 384 -1.99 4.00 -25.07
C TYR A 384 -2.76 3.85 -23.75
N GLU A 385 -4.01 4.30 -23.73
CA GLU A 385 -4.87 4.28 -22.55
C GLU A 385 -5.93 3.17 -22.61
N THR A 386 -6.19 2.60 -23.81
CA THR A 386 -7.30 1.65 -24.04
C THR A 386 -6.83 0.28 -24.48
N LEU A 387 -7.69 -0.73 -24.31
CA LEU A 387 -7.43 -2.10 -24.79
C LEU A 387 -7.19 -2.15 -26.31
N ALA A 388 -7.94 -1.38 -27.10
CA ALA A 388 -7.72 -1.29 -28.54
C ALA A 388 -6.35 -0.70 -28.86
N GLY A 389 -5.91 0.33 -28.14
CA GLY A 389 -4.58 0.92 -28.29
C GLY A 389 -3.46 -0.08 -28.00
N LEU A 390 -3.56 -0.83 -26.92
CA LEU A 390 -2.62 -1.92 -26.60
C LEU A 390 -2.56 -2.96 -27.72
N VAL A 391 -3.73 -3.45 -28.19
CA VAL A 391 -3.81 -4.47 -29.24
C VAL A 391 -3.24 -3.97 -30.56
N ILE A 392 -3.51 -2.73 -30.97
CA ILE A 392 -2.97 -2.11 -32.20
C ILE A 392 -1.44 -2.00 -32.09
N THR A 393 -0.92 -1.62 -30.94
CA THR A 393 0.52 -1.46 -30.71
C THR A 393 1.23 -2.81 -30.75
N GLU A 394 0.71 -3.83 -30.07
CA GLU A 394 1.29 -5.17 -30.05
C GLU A 394 1.15 -5.90 -31.40
N PHE A 395 0.07 -5.64 -32.15
CA PHE A 395 -0.10 -6.14 -33.50
C PHE A 395 0.84 -5.47 -34.53
N GLY A 396 1.28 -4.25 -34.22
CA GLY A 396 2.13 -3.46 -35.10
C GLY A 396 1.43 -2.90 -36.33
N GLY A 397 0.11 -2.72 -36.27
CA GLY A 397 -0.73 -2.21 -37.35
C GLY A 397 -2.22 -2.29 -36.98
N LEU A 398 -3.11 -2.06 -37.98
CA LEU A 398 -4.55 -2.16 -37.79
C LEU A 398 -5.00 -3.62 -37.97
N PRO A 399 -5.51 -4.30 -36.95
CA PRO A 399 -5.96 -5.67 -37.06
C PRO A 399 -7.32 -5.78 -37.76
N GLU A 400 -7.63 -6.96 -38.34
CA GLU A 400 -8.91 -7.30 -38.94
C GLU A 400 -9.77 -8.16 -37.98
N ILE A 401 -11.08 -8.26 -38.27
CA ILE A 401 -11.99 -9.11 -37.50
C ILE A 401 -11.51 -10.56 -37.55
N GLY A 402 -11.34 -11.17 -36.41
CA GLY A 402 -10.86 -12.55 -36.23
C GLY A 402 -9.36 -12.64 -35.94
N ASP A 403 -8.60 -11.59 -36.13
CA ASP A 403 -7.18 -11.56 -35.75
C ASP A 403 -7.02 -11.77 -34.23
N THR A 404 -5.91 -12.41 -33.89
CA THR A 404 -5.59 -12.74 -32.51
C THR A 404 -4.20 -12.20 -32.16
N VAL A 405 -4.12 -11.45 -31.08
CA VAL A 405 -2.87 -10.85 -30.57
C VAL A 405 -2.51 -11.52 -29.26
N GLU A 406 -1.27 -11.96 -29.13
CA GLU A 406 -0.75 -12.55 -27.92
C GLU A 406 0.17 -11.56 -27.21
N ILE A 407 -0.20 -11.16 -26.01
CA ILE A 407 0.47 -10.13 -25.21
C ILE A 407 1.06 -10.80 -23.99
N ARG A 408 2.37 -10.69 -23.78
CA ARG A 408 3.05 -11.24 -22.62
C ARG A 408 2.79 -10.37 -21.40
N LEU A 409 2.34 -11.01 -20.31
CA LEU A 409 2.15 -10.36 -19.03
C LEU A 409 3.40 -10.50 -18.17
N ASP A 410 3.71 -9.47 -17.39
CA ASP A 410 4.77 -9.54 -16.40
C ASP A 410 4.40 -10.53 -15.28
N PRO A 411 5.39 -11.22 -14.69
CA PRO A 411 5.13 -12.15 -13.60
C PRO A 411 4.54 -11.40 -12.40
N ASP A 412 3.49 -11.98 -11.80
CA ASP A 412 2.94 -11.47 -10.57
C ASP A 412 4.02 -11.46 -9.47
N PRO A 413 4.22 -10.36 -8.74
CA PRO A 413 5.15 -10.29 -7.62
C PRO A 413 4.92 -11.40 -6.56
N ALA A 414 3.68 -11.87 -6.38
CA ALA A 414 3.36 -12.97 -5.49
C ALA A 414 3.92 -14.32 -5.97
N ASP A 415 3.95 -14.56 -7.27
CA ASP A 415 4.52 -15.79 -7.85
C ASP A 415 6.05 -15.82 -7.66
N LEU A 416 6.72 -14.66 -7.69
CA LEU A 416 8.16 -14.55 -7.48
C LEU A 416 8.61 -14.93 -6.06
N VAL A 417 7.70 -14.87 -5.07
CA VAL A 417 8.01 -15.23 -3.66
C VAL A 417 7.93 -16.74 -3.44
N HIS A 418 7.09 -17.43 -4.21
CA HIS A 418 6.77 -18.84 -3.97
C HIS A 418 7.43 -19.82 -4.96
N GLU A 419 7.87 -19.34 -6.12
CA GLU A 419 8.44 -20.19 -7.17
C GLU A 419 9.77 -19.63 -7.71
N GLU A 420 10.78 -20.50 -7.87
CA GLU A 420 12.06 -20.12 -8.51
C GLU A 420 11.88 -19.74 -10.01
N ARG A 421 10.78 -20.17 -10.63
CA ARG A 421 10.39 -19.82 -12.00
C ARG A 421 8.89 -19.58 -12.02
N PRO A 422 8.44 -18.31 -12.01
CA PRO A 422 7.03 -17.99 -12.08
C PRO A 422 6.41 -18.47 -13.41
N PRO A 423 5.14 -18.84 -13.43
CA PRO A 423 4.44 -19.21 -14.64
C PRO A 423 4.43 -18.04 -15.62
N ARG A 424 4.68 -18.32 -16.89
CA ARG A 424 4.52 -17.32 -17.94
C ARG A 424 3.05 -17.21 -18.28
N ARG A 425 2.52 -16.01 -18.19
CA ARG A 425 1.14 -15.70 -18.54
C ARG A 425 1.09 -14.92 -19.84
N THR A 426 0.14 -15.25 -20.68
CA THR A 426 -0.08 -14.58 -21.96
C THR A 426 -1.55 -14.20 -22.06
N LEU A 427 -1.81 -12.92 -22.26
CA LEU A 427 -3.12 -12.42 -22.63
C LEU A 427 -3.34 -12.69 -24.12
N VAL A 428 -4.45 -13.31 -24.46
CA VAL A 428 -4.84 -13.59 -25.85
C VAL A 428 -6.08 -12.78 -26.13
N ALA A 429 -5.95 -11.76 -27.01
CA ALA A 429 -7.01 -10.87 -27.41
C ALA A 429 -7.43 -11.18 -28.86
N GLN A 430 -8.67 -11.58 -29.08
CA GLN A 430 -9.24 -11.81 -30.41
C GLN A 430 -10.21 -10.71 -30.77
N VAL A 431 -9.99 -10.05 -31.92
CA VAL A 431 -10.86 -8.99 -32.43
C VAL A 431 -12.21 -9.59 -32.88
N ARG A 432 -13.29 -9.08 -32.30
CA ARG A 432 -14.66 -9.51 -32.62
C ARG A 432 -15.39 -8.55 -33.50
N ASP A 433 -15.15 -7.24 -33.32
CA ASP A 433 -15.78 -6.17 -34.09
C ASP A 433 -14.83 -4.99 -34.27
N ILE A 434 -15.03 -4.20 -35.34
CA ILE A 434 -14.22 -3.03 -35.71
C ILE A 434 -15.15 -1.86 -36.05
N GLU A 435 -14.92 -0.73 -35.41
CA GLU A 435 -15.56 0.54 -35.74
C GLU A 435 -14.50 1.60 -36.09
N LYS A 436 -14.75 2.39 -37.14
CA LYS A 436 -13.80 3.46 -37.57
C LYS A 436 -12.33 2.98 -37.65
N HIS A 437 -12.10 1.76 -38.11
CA HIS A 437 -10.80 1.09 -38.24
C HIS A 437 -10.11 0.69 -36.90
N VAL A 438 -10.77 0.84 -35.77
CA VAL A 438 -10.25 0.49 -34.44
C VAL A 438 -11.06 -0.71 -33.93
N PRO A 439 -10.44 -1.68 -33.24
CA PRO A 439 -11.16 -2.74 -32.55
C PRO A 439 -12.24 -2.19 -31.60
N ALA A 440 -13.51 -2.48 -31.87
CA ALA A 440 -14.65 -2.03 -31.07
C ALA A 440 -14.96 -3.02 -29.95
N SER A 441 -14.76 -4.33 -30.19
CA SER A 441 -14.91 -5.36 -29.18
C SER A 441 -13.90 -6.47 -29.35
N LEU A 442 -13.39 -7.00 -28.21
CA LEU A 442 -12.36 -8.04 -28.18
C LEU A 442 -12.78 -9.15 -27.22
N HIS A 443 -12.53 -10.38 -27.60
CA HIS A 443 -12.62 -11.52 -26.68
C HIS A 443 -11.24 -11.78 -26.11
N VAL A 444 -11.12 -11.69 -24.76
CA VAL A 444 -9.85 -11.73 -24.05
C VAL A 444 -9.80 -12.95 -23.14
N THR A 445 -8.71 -13.69 -23.21
CA THR A 445 -8.44 -14.84 -22.31
C THR A 445 -7.01 -14.76 -21.76
N VAL A 446 -6.80 -15.19 -20.53
CA VAL A 446 -5.46 -15.33 -19.95
C VAL A 446 -5.08 -16.81 -19.97
N ARG A 447 -3.94 -17.12 -20.63
CA ARG A 447 -3.38 -18.47 -20.70
C ARG A 447 -2.13 -18.55 -19.82
N ASN A 448 -2.06 -19.61 -19.01
CA ASN A 448 -0.83 -19.97 -18.31
C ASN A 448 -0.03 -20.91 -19.22
N GLU A 449 1.19 -20.51 -19.60
CA GLU A 449 2.13 -21.43 -20.23
C GLU A 449 2.75 -22.30 -19.12
N GLU A 450 2.40 -23.57 -19.06
CA GLU A 450 3.14 -24.53 -18.26
C GLU A 450 4.59 -24.56 -18.72
N ALA A 451 5.54 -24.38 -17.78
CA ALA A 451 6.95 -24.51 -18.08
C ALA A 451 7.20 -25.89 -18.68
N THR A 452 7.41 -25.94 -20.00
CA THR A 452 7.86 -27.16 -20.68
C THR A 452 9.10 -27.64 -19.95
N ARG A 453 9.00 -28.81 -19.33
CA ARG A 453 10.18 -29.55 -18.82
C ARG A 453 11.06 -29.88 -20.03
N ASP A 454 12.05 -29.03 -20.27
CA ASP A 454 13.18 -29.47 -21.11
C ASP A 454 13.89 -30.59 -20.36
N GLU A 455 13.85 -31.78 -20.95
CA GLU A 455 14.62 -32.96 -20.58
C GLU A 455 16.14 -32.75 -20.79
#